data_60b92bf9fda1ab9b957a3a380b5329eb
#
_entry.id   60b92bf9fda1ab9b957a3a380b5329eb
#
_cell.length_a   1.000
_cell.length_b   1.000
_cell.length_c   1.000
_cell.angle_alpha   90.00
_cell.angle_beta   90.00
_cell.angle_gamma   90.00
#
_symmetry.space_group_name_H-M   'P 1'
#
loop_
_entity.id
_entity.type
_entity.pdbx_description
1 polymer ?
#
loop_
_entity_poly.entity_id
_entity_poly.type
_entity_poly.pdbx_seq_one_letter_code
_entity_poly.pdbx_strand_id
1 'polypeptide(L)' 'MKRKVKFFDKLYGTDTLDEEINGWIEDNNMELIDVKLSADWEDATDYVKYTATVIYGDRTEG' A
#
# COMPACT_ATOMS: atom_id res chain seq x y z
N MET A 1 -11.23 -12.47 12.66
CA MET A 1 -10.61 -11.28 12.06
C MET A 1 -10.70 -11.35 10.55
N LYS A 2 -11.24 -10.35 9.93
CA LYS A 2 -11.34 -10.28 8.48
C LYS A 2 -10.15 -9.54 7.93
N ARG A 3 -9.47 -10.14 6.96
CA ARG A 3 -8.36 -9.50 6.27
C ARG A 3 -8.88 -8.83 5.01
N LYS A 4 -8.41 -7.64 4.77
CA LYS A 4 -8.77 -6.85 3.60
C LYS A 4 -7.52 -6.43 2.87
N VAL A 5 -7.68 -6.06 1.62
CA VAL A 5 -6.57 -5.68 0.76
C VAL A 5 -6.84 -4.29 0.19
N LYS A 6 -5.82 -3.47 0.20
CA LYS A 6 -5.88 -2.16 -0.45
C LYS A 6 -4.63 -1.97 -1.31
N PHE A 7 -4.83 -1.45 -2.51
CA PHE A 7 -3.73 -1.20 -3.45
C PHE A 7 -3.40 0.28 -3.49
N PHE A 8 -2.10 0.57 -3.50
CA PHE A 8 -1.59 1.92 -3.67
C PHE A 8 -0.63 1.91 -4.86
N ASP A 9 -0.81 2.84 -5.78
CA ASP A 9 0.04 2.93 -6.98
C ASP A 9 0.87 4.19 -6.96
N LYS A 10 2.12 4.08 -7.45
CA LYS A 10 3.00 5.23 -7.58
C LYS A 10 3.83 5.06 -8.84
N LEU A 11 3.96 6.14 -9.63
CA LEU A 11 4.61 6.05 -10.94
C LEU A 11 6.10 6.33 -10.93
N TYR A 12 6.60 7.17 -10.05
CA TYR A 12 7.98 7.64 -10.13
C TYR A 12 8.85 7.25 -8.95
N GLY A 13 8.46 6.26 -8.22
CA GLY A 13 9.23 5.81 -7.08
C GLY A 13 8.36 5.59 -5.86
N THR A 14 8.98 5.31 -4.74
CA THR A 14 8.25 4.95 -3.53
C THR A 14 8.40 5.98 -2.42
N ASP A 15 8.92 7.16 -2.73
CA ASP A 15 9.31 8.16 -1.73
C ASP A 15 8.22 8.51 -0.72
N THR A 16 6.99 8.64 -1.21
CA THR A 16 5.87 9.00 -0.33
C THR A 16 4.90 7.85 -0.10
N LEU A 17 5.19 6.70 -0.68
CA LEU A 17 4.26 5.57 -0.62
C LEU A 17 4.10 5.05 0.80
N ASP A 18 5.17 4.97 1.54
CA ASP A 18 5.15 4.55 2.93
C ASP A 18 4.34 5.51 3.80
N GLU A 19 4.49 6.82 3.56
CA GLU A 19 3.72 7.83 4.27
C GLU A 19 2.24 7.72 3.95
N GLU A 20 1.91 7.50 2.70
CA GLU A 20 0.53 7.34 2.27
C GLU A 20 -0.12 6.11 2.93
N ILE A 21 0.59 5.01 2.96
CA ILE A 21 0.10 3.77 3.57
C ILE A 21 -0.08 3.95 5.07
N ASN A 22 0.92 4.49 5.73
CA ASN A 22 0.87 4.70 7.18
C ASN A 22 -0.22 5.68 7.57
N GLY A 23 -0.38 6.76 6.79
CA GLY A 23 -1.43 7.74 7.02
C GLY A 23 -2.82 7.14 6.86
N TRP A 24 -2.99 6.33 5.82
CA TRP A 24 -4.27 5.67 5.58
C TRP A 24 -4.63 4.70 6.71
N ILE A 25 -3.65 3.92 7.15
CA ILE A 25 -3.82 2.96 8.24
C ILE A 25 -4.25 3.69 9.53
N GLU A 26 -3.58 4.80 9.82
CA GLU A 26 -3.85 5.57 11.02
C GLU A 26 -5.21 6.28 10.95
N ASP A 27 -5.49 6.91 9.82
CA ASP A 27 -6.74 7.65 9.64
C ASP A 27 -7.97 6.76 9.70
N ASN A 28 -7.83 5.52 9.28
CA ASN A 28 -8.94 4.57 9.27
C ASN A 28 -8.92 3.61 10.44
N ASN A 29 -7.98 3.80 11.36
CA ASN A 29 -7.85 3.00 12.57
C ASN A 29 -7.78 1.51 12.27
N MET A 30 -6.94 1.15 11.31
CA MET A 30 -6.75 -0.23 10.89
C MET A 30 -5.48 -0.81 11.46
N GLU A 31 -5.35 -2.13 11.37
CA GLU A 31 -4.13 -2.83 11.75
C GLU A 31 -3.44 -3.31 10.49
N LEU A 32 -2.18 -2.94 10.33
CA LEU A 32 -1.39 -3.38 9.20
C LEU A 32 -0.90 -4.79 9.44
N ILE A 33 -1.19 -5.70 8.52
CA ILE A 33 -0.79 -7.10 8.64
C ILE A 33 0.43 -7.38 7.77
N ASP A 34 0.39 -6.94 6.52
CA ASP A 34 1.50 -7.18 5.59
C ASP A 34 1.45 -6.18 4.45
N VAL A 35 2.58 -5.95 3.82
CA VAL A 35 2.69 -5.11 2.63
C VAL A 35 3.58 -5.82 1.63
N LYS A 36 3.08 -5.96 0.41
CA LYS A 36 3.86 -6.52 -0.70
C LYS A 36 4.02 -5.45 -1.76
N LEU A 37 5.26 -5.26 -2.20
CA LEU A 37 5.57 -4.27 -3.22
C LEU A 37 5.93 -4.97 -4.51
N SER A 38 5.34 -4.52 -5.61
CA SER A 38 5.71 -4.98 -6.94
C SER A 38 6.00 -3.79 -7.83
N ALA A 39 6.86 -4.02 -8.81
CA ALA A 39 7.27 -2.98 -9.74
C ALA A 39 7.10 -3.52 -11.16
N ASP A 40 6.41 -2.75 -12.00
CA ASP A 40 6.18 -3.12 -13.39
C ASP A 40 6.75 -2.06 -14.30
N TRP A 41 7.52 -2.51 -15.29
CA TRP A 41 8.08 -1.63 -16.29
C TRP A 41 7.03 -1.35 -17.38
N GLU A 42 6.80 -0.09 -17.65
CA GLU A 42 5.87 0.33 -18.70
C GLU A 42 6.65 0.78 -19.93
N ASP A 43 6.72 -0.07 -20.95
CA ASP A 43 7.46 0.22 -22.18
C ASP A 43 6.94 1.48 -22.88
N ALA A 44 5.64 1.66 -22.89
CA ALA A 44 5.02 2.77 -23.63
C ALA A 44 5.33 4.13 -23.00
N THR A 45 5.58 4.17 -21.70
CA THR A 45 5.76 5.41 -20.96
C THR A 45 7.17 5.58 -20.43
N ASP A 46 7.99 4.54 -20.54
CA ASP A 46 9.40 4.55 -20.15
C ASP A 46 9.63 4.87 -18.66
N TYR A 47 8.74 4.38 -17.81
CA TYR A 47 8.94 4.48 -16.36
C TYR A 47 8.40 3.26 -15.65
N VAL A 48 8.76 3.12 -14.40
CA VAL A 48 8.36 1.98 -13.56
C VAL A 48 7.16 2.37 -12.72
N LYS A 49 6.14 1.53 -12.74
CA LYS A 49 4.97 1.69 -11.88
C LYS A 49 5.13 0.79 -10.67
N TYR A 50 5.04 1.37 -9.50
CA TYR A 50 5.10 0.63 -8.24
C TYR A 50 3.69 0.44 -7.69
N THR A 51 3.41 -0.77 -7.28
CA THR A 51 2.12 -1.11 -6.66
C THR A 51 2.39 -1.75 -5.31
N ALA A 52 1.84 -1.16 -4.28
CA ALA A 52 1.90 -1.72 -2.93
C ALA A 52 0.56 -2.38 -2.62
N THR A 53 0.60 -3.66 -2.29
CA THR A 53 -0.57 -4.39 -1.85
C THR A 53 -0.54 -4.45 -0.34
N VAL A 54 -1.46 -3.74 0.28
CA VAL A 54 -1.54 -3.64 1.74
C VAL A 54 -2.59 -4.62 2.23
N ILE A 55 -2.17 -5.53 3.10
CA ILE A 55 -3.08 -6.47 3.74
C ILE A 55 -3.31 -5.94 5.16
N TYR A 56 -4.55 -5.69 5.49
CA TYR A 56 -4.90 -5.07 6.75
C TYR A 56 -6.14 -5.70 7.34
N GLY A 57 -6.41 -5.41 8.59
CA GLY A 57 -7.60 -5.85 9.27
C GLY A 57 -8.11 -4.77 10.19
N ASP A 58 -9.24 -5.02 10.79
CA ASP A 58 -9.79 -4.11 11.78
C ASP A 58 -8.94 -4.16 13.04
N ARG A 59 -8.63 -2.98 13.59
CA ARG A 59 -7.92 -2.94 14.84
C ARG A 59 -8.85 -3.38 15.96
N THR A 60 -8.44 -4.43 16.65
CA THR A 60 -9.21 -4.89 17.80
C THR A 60 -8.68 -4.22 19.05
N GLU A 61 -9.56 -3.52 19.71
CA GLU A 61 -9.25 -2.93 20.99
C GLU A 61 -9.32 -4.01 22.04
N GLY A 62 -8.23 -4.34 22.55
CA GLY A 62 -8.03 -5.31 23.53
C GLY A 62 -8.81 -5.90 24.51
#